data_d2cf93eff307720415fd2e60ca39635f
#
_entry.id   d2cf93eff307720415fd2e60ca39635f
#
_cell.length_a   1.000
_cell.length_b   1.000
_cell.length_c   1.000
_cell.angle_alpha   90.00
_cell.angle_beta   90.00
_cell.angle_gamma   90.00
#
_symmetry.space_group_name_H-M   'P 1'
#
loop_
_entity.id
_entity.type
_entity.pdbx_description
1 polymer ?
#
loop_
_entity_poly.entity_id
_entity_poly.type
_entity_poly.pdbx_seq_one_letter_code
_entity_poly.pdbx_strand_id
1 'polypeptide(L)'
;MFTGNAWAATETTPITLNGAQRGGTLTAVIHPEPPTLAFFVNSATMIGAVASKVFDGLVEYGPDLKPRPQLAESWTVSQDGLTWTFKLRQNALWHDGQPFTSADVKFSAEEVWLKISPASRRVLQYLTKIDSPDAHTVVLHLSKSTPATFGILDSLGTPILPKHLYENTDIRNNPYNNKPVGTGPFKFTEWARGDRIVLDRFEKYWAPGQPYLDRITWKITPDVSGRATALETGAAQYGERNPVTFADADRLAKLPGLIVSREGYNGYAAWLWLEPNLRDPILGKLEVRQAISHAINRDVLVKTVWGGYAVPATGPESSLVKAFYTADTQQYPYDPKRAEALLDKAGYAKKADGWRFKLDHDFIPYGDDYRRTGEFVRQALRRVGIDVNLRGQDLPTWIKNVFTDYNFQLISSWGTDGLDPQIGIEQHYWSKAASNGTPWFNASGYASPEMDRVIEAAQTETDPAKRRDLYLQLQKIAQRDLSLINLFEFRWFGVWAKNLRNVTDTASHSRANFARVWFDKA
;
A
#
# COMPACT_ATOMS: atom_id res chain seq x y z
N MET A 1 -29.07 -5.83 -3.46
CA MET A 1 -29.65 -4.74 -4.27
C MET A 1 -29.10 -3.42 -3.74
N PHE A 2 -28.11 -2.83 -4.37
CA PHE A 2 -27.74 -1.44 -4.14
C PHE A 2 -28.47 -0.61 -5.18
N THR A 3 -29.69 -0.20 -4.83
CA THR A 3 -30.48 0.73 -5.64
C THR A 3 -29.87 2.12 -5.54
N GLY A 4 -29.55 2.72 -6.66
CA GLY A 4 -29.53 4.15 -7.02
C GLY A 4 -28.73 5.19 -6.21
N ASN A 5 -28.22 4.91 -4.98
CA ASN A 5 -27.57 5.90 -4.13
C ASN A 5 -26.38 5.33 -3.29
N ALA A 6 -25.78 4.23 -3.70
CA ALA A 6 -24.69 3.61 -2.93
C ALA A 6 -23.42 4.49 -2.78
N TRP A 7 -23.33 5.59 -3.52
CA TRP A 7 -22.19 6.49 -3.59
C TRP A 7 -22.49 7.92 -3.09
N ALA A 8 -23.69 8.19 -2.58
CA ALA A 8 -24.00 9.50 -1.99
C ALA A 8 -23.60 9.49 -0.51
N ALA A 9 -22.71 10.39 -0.09
CA ALA A 9 -22.55 10.66 1.34
C ALA A 9 -23.71 11.56 1.79
N THR A 10 -24.42 11.13 2.81
CA THR A 10 -25.16 12.05 3.66
C THR A 10 -24.15 12.82 4.50
N GLU A 11 -24.37 14.14 4.67
CA GLU A 11 -23.55 14.97 5.57
C GLU A 11 -23.29 14.22 6.88
N THR A 12 -22.01 13.95 7.18
CA THR A 12 -21.64 13.40 8.46
C THR A 12 -20.97 14.50 9.26
N THR A 13 -21.59 14.84 10.39
CA THR A 13 -20.98 15.70 11.42
C THR A 13 -19.60 15.14 11.76
N PRO A 14 -18.56 15.98 11.92
CA PRO A 14 -17.26 15.50 12.35
C PRO A 14 -17.38 14.63 13.60
N ILE A 15 -16.73 13.46 13.58
CA ILE A 15 -16.80 12.51 14.70
C ILE A 15 -16.20 13.17 15.94
N THR A 16 -17.04 13.46 16.92
CA THR A 16 -16.62 13.94 18.25
C THR A 16 -16.52 12.74 19.19
N LEU A 17 -15.39 12.61 19.85
CA LEU A 17 -15.11 11.49 20.75
C LEU A 17 -15.46 11.88 22.19
N ASN A 18 -16.39 11.15 22.81
CA ASN A 18 -16.70 11.34 24.22
C ASN A 18 -15.49 10.97 25.09
N GLY A 19 -15.10 11.89 25.98
CA GLY A 19 -13.97 11.70 26.90
C GLY A 19 -12.59 11.99 26.31
N ALA A 20 -12.47 12.29 25.00
CA ALA A 20 -11.19 12.64 24.41
C ALA A 20 -10.66 13.97 24.97
N GLN A 21 -9.39 13.98 25.33
CA GLN A 21 -8.73 15.12 25.94
C GLN A 21 -7.67 15.69 25.01
N ARG A 22 -7.60 17.02 24.94
CA ARG A 22 -6.52 17.73 24.22
C ARG A 22 -5.24 17.72 25.04
N GLY A 23 -4.13 17.64 24.33
CA GLY A 23 -2.78 17.77 24.88
C GLY A 23 -1.91 16.55 24.65
N GLY A 24 -0.63 16.73 24.90
CA GLY A 24 0.40 15.71 24.84
C GLY A 24 1.15 15.65 23.51
N THR A 25 2.40 15.22 23.60
CA THR A 25 3.28 14.96 22.47
C THR A 25 3.36 13.47 22.22
N LEU A 26 3.07 13.04 21.01
CA LEU A 26 3.29 11.68 20.54
C LEU A 26 4.70 11.56 19.96
N THR A 27 5.57 10.77 20.60
CA THR A 27 6.84 10.36 20.00
C THR A 27 6.66 9.02 19.31
N ALA A 28 6.90 8.99 18.01
CA ALA A 28 6.81 7.79 17.17
C ALA A 28 8.19 7.41 16.64
N VAL A 29 8.50 6.12 16.58
CA VAL A 29 9.73 5.65 15.89
C VAL A 29 9.45 5.47 14.41
N ILE A 30 10.43 5.85 13.57
CA ILE A 30 10.38 5.66 12.12
C ILE A 30 11.71 5.13 11.58
N HIS A 31 11.63 4.19 10.63
CA HIS A 31 12.77 3.67 9.87
C HIS A 31 12.31 3.05 8.54
N PRO A 32 13.06 3.25 7.43
CA PRO A 32 14.18 4.20 7.29
C PRO A 32 13.72 5.66 7.32
N GLU A 33 14.67 6.59 7.38
CA GLU A 33 14.37 8.01 7.23
C GLU A 33 13.74 8.27 5.84
N PRO A 34 12.63 9.02 5.73
CA PRO A 34 12.07 9.37 4.43
C PRO A 34 13.04 10.24 3.62
N PRO A 35 13.25 9.97 2.33
CA PRO A 35 14.09 10.82 1.48
C PRO A 35 13.46 12.18 1.18
N THR A 36 12.13 12.25 1.19
CA THR A 36 11.28 13.43 0.96
C THR A 36 9.98 13.28 1.74
N LEU A 37 9.16 14.33 1.83
CA LEU A 37 7.79 14.26 2.39
C LEU A 37 6.70 14.34 1.31
N ALA A 38 7.08 14.37 0.03
CA ALA A 38 6.19 14.41 -1.12
C ALA A 38 5.82 12.98 -1.58
N PHE A 39 4.77 12.41 -1.02
CA PHE A 39 4.32 11.05 -1.36
C PHE A 39 3.96 10.90 -2.86
N PHE A 40 3.48 11.94 -3.50
CA PHE A 40 3.16 11.95 -4.95
C PHE A 40 4.39 11.84 -5.86
N VAL A 41 5.58 12.16 -5.35
CA VAL A 41 6.86 11.99 -6.07
C VAL A 41 7.47 10.61 -5.78
N ASN A 42 7.37 10.17 -4.52
CA ASN A 42 7.92 8.91 -4.06
C ASN A 42 6.96 8.26 -3.06
N SER A 43 6.37 7.13 -3.44
CA SER A 43 5.33 6.42 -2.68
C SER A 43 5.86 5.50 -1.57
N ALA A 44 7.11 5.67 -1.12
CA ALA A 44 7.66 4.87 -0.03
C ALA A 44 6.86 5.06 1.27
N THR A 45 6.68 3.97 2.01
CA THR A 45 5.73 3.92 3.13
C THR A 45 6.02 4.95 4.22
N MET A 46 7.30 5.15 4.59
CA MET A 46 7.70 6.10 5.61
C MET A 46 7.36 7.56 5.23
N ILE A 47 7.29 7.88 3.93
CA ILE A 47 6.82 9.19 3.46
C ILE A 47 5.32 9.32 3.75
N GLY A 48 4.54 8.29 3.41
CA GLY A 48 3.10 8.27 3.65
C GLY A 48 2.74 8.39 5.13
N ALA A 49 3.53 7.79 6.02
CA ALA A 49 3.33 7.87 7.46
C ALA A 49 3.40 9.32 8.00
N VAL A 50 4.29 10.14 7.46
CA VAL A 50 4.43 11.55 7.83
C VAL A 50 3.45 12.43 7.03
N ALA A 51 3.41 12.28 5.70
CA ALA A 51 2.63 13.12 4.80
C ALA A 51 1.12 13.09 5.11
N SER A 52 0.58 11.93 5.50
CA SER A 52 -0.83 11.78 5.85
C SER A 52 -1.27 12.58 7.09
N LYS A 53 -0.34 13.09 7.91
CA LYS A 53 -0.65 13.98 9.03
C LYS A 53 -0.73 15.44 8.59
N VAL A 54 -0.06 15.75 7.46
CA VAL A 54 0.07 17.10 6.92
C VAL A 54 -1.00 17.38 5.87
N PHE A 55 -1.39 16.38 5.08
CA PHE A 55 -2.36 16.54 3.99
C PHE A 55 -3.66 15.79 4.30
N ASP A 56 -4.80 16.42 4.01
CA ASP A 56 -6.09 15.76 3.92
C ASP A 56 -6.42 15.43 2.47
N GLY A 57 -7.25 14.38 2.27
CA GLY A 57 -7.82 14.02 0.98
C GLY A 57 -9.24 14.58 0.80
N LEU A 58 -9.87 14.29 -0.33
CA LEU A 58 -11.30 14.55 -0.49
C LEU A 58 -12.10 13.68 0.50
N VAL A 59 -11.68 12.44 0.68
CA VAL A 59 -12.28 11.47 1.61
C VAL A 59 -11.21 10.75 2.44
N GLU A 60 -11.60 10.13 3.54
CA GLU A 60 -10.84 9.11 4.27
C GLU A 60 -11.63 7.79 4.29
N TYR A 61 -11.01 6.69 4.71
CA TYR A 61 -11.68 5.38 4.80
C TYR A 61 -11.73 4.87 6.22
N GLY A 62 -12.94 4.51 6.67
CA GLY A 62 -13.12 3.85 7.96
C GLY A 62 -12.55 2.42 7.97
N PRO A 63 -12.47 1.77 9.16
CA PRO A 63 -12.03 0.38 9.28
C PRO A 63 -12.90 -0.61 8.49
N ASP A 64 -14.13 -0.21 8.13
CA ASP A 64 -15.08 -0.93 7.29
C ASP A 64 -14.86 -0.71 5.78
N LEU A 65 -13.78 -0.01 5.42
CA LEU A 65 -13.39 0.37 4.05
C LEU A 65 -14.39 1.31 3.36
N LYS A 66 -15.32 1.93 4.11
CA LYS A 66 -16.25 2.89 3.55
C LYS A 66 -15.67 4.30 3.55
N PRO A 67 -15.92 5.09 2.49
CA PRO A 67 -15.48 6.48 2.44
C PRO A 67 -16.21 7.32 3.49
N ARG A 68 -15.47 8.21 4.15
CA ARG A 68 -15.94 9.21 5.11
C ARG A 68 -15.58 10.59 4.60
N PRO A 69 -16.43 11.61 4.78
CA PRO A 69 -16.12 12.98 4.43
C PRO A 69 -14.84 13.51 5.09
N GLN A 70 -13.98 14.16 4.26
CA GLN A 70 -12.80 14.86 4.76
C GLN A 70 -12.82 16.30 4.20
N LEU A 71 -12.04 16.68 3.20
CA LEU A 71 -12.16 17.99 2.54
C LEU A 71 -13.44 18.12 1.69
N ALA A 72 -13.97 17.00 1.17
CA ALA A 72 -15.34 16.97 0.64
C ALA A 72 -16.32 16.71 1.79
N GLU A 73 -17.30 17.59 1.97
CA GLU A 73 -18.39 17.40 2.93
C GLU A 73 -19.42 16.39 2.44
N SER A 74 -19.66 16.40 1.13
CA SER A 74 -20.58 15.48 0.46
C SER A 74 -20.21 15.30 -1.01
N TRP A 75 -20.77 14.26 -1.62
CA TRP A 75 -20.61 14.02 -3.06
C TRP A 75 -21.84 13.33 -3.65
N THR A 76 -22.00 13.49 -4.95
CA THR A 76 -22.98 12.77 -5.76
C THR A 76 -22.31 12.23 -7.01
N VAL A 77 -22.81 11.09 -7.48
CA VAL A 77 -22.39 10.47 -8.74
C VAL A 77 -23.61 10.36 -9.64
N SER A 78 -23.48 10.75 -10.91
CA SER A 78 -24.55 10.60 -11.91
C SER A 78 -24.93 9.13 -12.11
N GLN A 79 -26.13 8.88 -12.58
CA GLN A 79 -26.63 7.52 -12.76
C GLN A 79 -25.77 6.67 -13.70
N ASP A 80 -25.15 7.28 -14.70
CA ASP A 80 -24.21 6.64 -15.63
C ASP A 80 -22.79 6.48 -15.06
N GLY A 81 -22.52 7.03 -13.86
CA GLY A 81 -21.22 6.99 -13.21
C GLY A 81 -20.15 7.88 -13.85
N LEU A 82 -20.52 8.76 -14.78
CA LEU A 82 -19.58 9.58 -15.56
C LEU A 82 -19.30 10.95 -14.97
N THR A 83 -20.19 11.47 -14.12
CA THR A 83 -20.03 12.79 -13.49
C THR A 83 -20.07 12.66 -11.98
N TRP A 84 -19.03 13.14 -11.33
CA TRP A 84 -18.84 13.09 -9.88
C TRP A 84 -18.73 14.51 -9.35
N THR A 85 -19.68 14.92 -8.52
CA THR A 85 -19.71 16.27 -7.94
C THR A 85 -19.40 16.22 -6.47
N PHE A 86 -18.38 16.96 -6.04
CA PHE A 86 -17.94 17.09 -4.65
C PHE A 86 -18.24 18.49 -4.14
N LYS A 87 -18.86 18.59 -2.96
CA LYS A 87 -19.01 19.83 -2.20
C LYS A 87 -17.89 19.91 -1.18
N LEU A 88 -17.09 20.98 -1.25
CA LEU A 88 -15.90 21.17 -0.44
C LEU A 88 -16.22 21.99 0.81
N ARG A 89 -15.44 21.73 1.89
CA ARG A 89 -15.52 22.52 3.12
C ARG A 89 -15.17 23.98 2.88
N GLN A 90 -16.00 24.87 3.43
CA GLN A 90 -15.80 26.31 3.31
C GLN A 90 -14.83 26.86 4.37
N ASN A 91 -14.61 26.13 5.46
CA ASN A 91 -13.76 26.54 6.59
C ASN A 91 -12.37 25.90 6.58
N ALA A 92 -12.00 25.17 5.52
CA ALA A 92 -10.67 24.58 5.42
C ALA A 92 -9.63 25.64 5.01
N LEU A 93 -8.49 25.62 5.72
CA LEU A 93 -7.36 26.51 5.46
C LEU A 93 -6.10 25.68 5.22
N TRP A 94 -5.20 26.20 4.42
CA TRP A 94 -3.82 25.76 4.35
C TRP A 94 -3.06 26.17 5.63
N HIS A 95 -1.97 25.49 5.96
CA HIS A 95 -1.17 25.75 7.17
C HIS A 95 -0.57 27.16 7.21
N ASP A 96 -0.43 27.82 6.07
CA ASP A 96 -0.01 29.23 5.95
C ASP A 96 -1.16 30.22 6.09
N GLY A 97 -2.39 29.73 6.28
CA GLY A 97 -3.59 30.53 6.53
C GLY A 97 -4.37 30.92 5.29
N GLN A 98 -3.91 30.55 4.09
CA GLN A 98 -4.69 30.78 2.86
C GLN A 98 -5.92 29.84 2.82
N PRO A 99 -7.04 30.27 2.22
CA PRO A 99 -8.22 29.42 2.09
C PRO A 99 -7.97 28.27 1.11
N PHE A 100 -8.46 27.07 1.46
CA PHE A 100 -8.54 25.96 0.54
C PHE A 100 -9.75 26.12 -0.37
N THR A 101 -9.56 25.88 -1.68
CA THR A 101 -10.63 26.03 -2.69
C THR A 101 -10.60 24.92 -3.74
N SER A 102 -11.65 24.88 -4.56
CA SER A 102 -11.76 23.99 -5.72
C SER A 102 -10.64 24.20 -6.75
N ALA A 103 -10.03 25.40 -6.79
CA ALA A 103 -8.90 25.69 -7.67
C ALA A 103 -7.65 24.86 -7.29
N ASP A 104 -7.44 24.56 -6.00
CA ASP A 104 -6.35 23.72 -5.53
C ASP A 104 -6.57 22.25 -5.93
N VAL A 105 -7.81 21.76 -5.84
CA VAL A 105 -8.16 20.40 -6.28
C VAL A 105 -7.97 20.27 -7.78
N LYS A 106 -8.48 21.23 -8.57
CA LYS A 106 -8.33 21.23 -10.03
C LYS A 106 -6.87 21.24 -10.43
N PHE A 107 -6.06 22.15 -9.86
CA PHE A 107 -4.61 22.22 -10.09
C PHE A 107 -3.94 20.88 -9.79
N SER A 108 -4.23 20.29 -8.63
CA SER A 108 -3.62 19.02 -8.22
C SER A 108 -4.02 17.87 -9.13
N ALA A 109 -5.25 17.85 -9.60
CA ALA A 109 -5.71 16.84 -10.54
C ALA A 109 -5.02 16.96 -11.90
N GLU A 110 -4.93 18.16 -12.46
CA GLU A 110 -4.34 18.41 -13.78
C GLU A 110 -2.81 18.26 -13.78
N GLU A 111 -2.13 18.68 -12.70
CA GLU A 111 -0.67 18.72 -12.68
C GLU A 111 -0.02 17.56 -11.92
N VAL A 112 -0.71 16.97 -10.93
CA VAL A 112 -0.14 15.92 -10.09
C VAL A 112 -0.78 14.55 -10.37
N TRP A 113 -2.12 14.44 -10.28
CA TRP A 113 -2.78 13.13 -10.40
C TRP A 113 -2.62 12.54 -11.80
N LEU A 114 -2.80 13.35 -12.83
CA LEU A 114 -2.74 12.91 -14.22
C LEU A 114 -1.33 12.90 -14.83
N LYS A 115 -0.36 13.62 -14.22
CA LYS A 115 0.98 13.76 -14.81
C LYS A 115 2.10 13.12 -13.99
N ILE A 116 2.04 13.16 -12.66
CA ILE A 116 3.16 12.81 -11.79
C ILE A 116 2.94 11.49 -11.07
N SER A 117 1.80 11.31 -10.38
CA SER A 117 1.51 10.12 -9.58
C SER A 117 1.20 8.89 -10.45
N PRO A 118 2.03 7.82 -10.45
CA PRO A 118 1.77 6.67 -11.31
C PRO A 118 0.46 5.93 -10.98
N ALA A 119 0.14 5.80 -9.68
CA ALA A 119 -1.09 5.13 -9.23
C ALA A 119 -2.34 5.92 -9.63
N SER A 120 -2.32 7.25 -9.40
CA SER A 120 -3.44 8.12 -9.77
C SER A 120 -3.68 8.12 -11.28
N ARG A 121 -2.62 8.26 -12.09
CA ARG A 121 -2.73 8.22 -13.57
C ARG A 121 -3.39 6.95 -14.07
N ARG A 122 -3.07 5.81 -13.49
CA ARG A 122 -3.64 4.53 -13.89
C ARG A 122 -5.11 4.40 -13.50
N VAL A 123 -5.46 4.72 -12.27
CA VAL A 123 -6.83 4.60 -11.77
C VAL A 123 -7.75 5.66 -12.39
N LEU A 124 -7.23 6.89 -12.54
CA LEU A 124 -7.97 8.02 -13.13
C LEU A 124 -7.76 8.15 -14.64
N GLN A 125 -7.33 7.11 -15.35
CA GLN A 125 -7.08 7.14 -16.80
C GLN A 125 -8.30 7.55 -17.64
N TYR A 126 -9.50 7.40 -17.09
CA TYR A 126 -10.76 7.81 -17.74
C TYR A 126 -11.22 9.21 -17.33
N LEU A 127 -10.50 9.91 -16.46
CA LEU A 127 -10.78 11.31 -16.10
C LEU A 127 -10.40 12.21 -17.27
N THR A 128 -11.37 12.90 -17.84
CA THR A 128 -11.21 13.71 -19.07
C THR A 128 -11.24 15.20 -18.81
N LYS A 129 -11.97 15.62 -17.77
CA LYS A 129 -12.15 17.04 -17.44
C LYS A 129 -12.39 17.22 -15.94
N ILE A 130 -11.93 18.33 -15.41
CA ILE A 130 -12.19 18.75 -14.03
C ILE A 130 -12.70 20.19 -14.08
N ASP A 131 -13.91 20.39 -13.59
CA ASP A 131 -14.50 21.73 -13.46
C ASP A 131 -14.51 22.18 -12.00
N SER A 132 -14.31 23.48 -11.81
CA SER A 132 -14.42 24.18 -10.54
C SER A 132 -15.38 25.37 -10.74
N PRO A 133 -16.70 25.13 -10.76
CA PRO A 133 -17.69 26.15 -11.10
C PRO A 133 -17.81 27.27 -10.06
N ASP A 134 -17.45 26.97 -8.83
CA ASP A 134 -17.32 27.92 -7.72
C ASP A 134 -16.18 27.50 -6.78
N ALA A 135 -15.88 28.30 -5.77
CA ALA A 135 -14.77 28.05 -4.84
C ALA A 135 -14.89 26.74 -4.03
N HIS A 136 -16.07 26.14 -3.94
CA HIS A 136 -16.34 24.99 -3.07
C HIS A 136 -17.06 23.83 -3.79
N THR A 137 -16.99 23.83 -5.11
CA THR A 137 -17.53 22.72 -5.92
C THR A 137 -16.49 22.23 -6.92
N VAL A 138 -16.26 20.91 -6.93
CA VAL A 138 -15.43 20.23 -7.93
C VAL A 138 -16.29 19.20 -8.66
N VAL A 139 -16.17 19.18 -9.99
CA VAL A 139 -16.86 18.20 -10.84
C VAL A 139 -15.81 17.44 -11.65
N LEU A 140 -15.77 16.13 -11.47
CA LEU A 140 -14.94 15.22 -12.25
C LEU A 140 -15.79 14.61 -13.36
N HIS A 141 -15.30 14.65 -14.60
CA HIS A 141 -15.94 14.04 -15.77
C HIS A 141 -15.10 12.88 -16.30
N LEU A 142 -15.69 11.72 -16.37
CA LEU A 142 -15.04 10.50 -16.84
C LEU A 142 -15.61 10.08 -18.20
N SER A 143 -14.74 9.55 -19.06
CA SER A 143 -15.16 8.93 -20.34
C SER A 143 -15.74 7.54 -20.17
N LYS A 144 -15.44 6.88 -19.06
CA LYS A 144 -16.00 5.58 -18.64
C LYS A 144 -16.17 5.58 -17.12
N SER A 145 -17.24 4.98 -16.64
CA SER A 145 -17.42 4.75 -15.22
C SER A 145 -16.33 3.79 -14.70
N THR A 146 -15.73 4.12 -13.57
CA THR A 146 -14.74 3.27 -12.89
C THR A 146 -14.95 3.32 -11.38
N PRO A 147 -15.45 2.23 -10.77
CA PRO A 147 -15.71 2.20 -9.34
C PRO A 147 -14.45 2.41 -8.47
N ALA A 148 -13.26 2.05 -8.97
CA ALA A 148 -12.00 2.24 -8.26
C ALA A 148 -11.62 3.71 -8.03
N THR A 149 -12.26 4.66 -8.75
CA THR A 149 -12.03 6.10 -8.52
C THR A 149 -12.21 6.47 -7.06
N PHE A 150 -13.23 5.92 -6.38
CA PHE A 150 -13.37 6.14 -4.94
C PHE A 150 -12.16 5.65 -4.15
N GLY A 151 -11.66 4.48 -4.43
CA GLY A 151 -10.58 3.86 -3.67
C GLY A 151 -9.24 4.62 -3.65
N ILE A 152 -9.12 5.71 -4.42
CA ILE A 152 -7.89 6.49 -4.52
C ILE A 152 -8.04 7.95 -4.06
N LEU A 153 -9.23 8.40 -3.65
CA LEU A 153 -9.49 9.81 -3.31
C LEU A 153 -9.02 10.22 -1.91
N ASP A 154 -8.16 9.45 -1.28
CA ASP A 154 -7.52 9.81 -0.01
C ASP A 154 -6.31 10.74 -0.21
N SER A 155 -5.73 11.20 0.89
CA SER A 155 -4.60 12.15 0.90
C SER A 155 -3.33 11.63 0.23
N LEU A 156 -3.17 10.33 0.09
CA LEU A 156 -1.98 9.71 -0.52
C LEU A 156 -2.24 9.28 -1.96
N GLY A 157 -3.44 8.82 -2.26
CA GLY A 157 -3.85 8.41 -3.59
C GLY A 157 -4.02 9.61 -4.53
N THR A 158 -4.72 10.64 -4.08
CA THR A 158 -4.96 11.89 -4.83
C THR A 158 -4.59 13.10 -3.95
N PRO A 159 -3.30 13.32 -3.70
CA PRO A 159 -2.85 14.42 -2.86
C PRO A 159 -3.26 15.76 -3.45
N ILE A 160 -3.74 16.64 -2.59
CA ILE A 160 -4.11 18.01 -2.96
C ILE A 160 -3.01 18.94 -2.47
N LEU A 161 -2.46 19.74 -3.39
CA LEU A 161 -1.36 20.67 -3.13
C LEU A 161 -1.84 22.12 -3.16
N PRO A 162 -1.24 23.01 -2.36
CA PRO A 162 -1.56 24.44 -2.40
C PRO A 162 -1.12 25.05 -3.74
N LYS A 163 -2.07 25.37 -4.60
CA LYS A 163 -1.82 25.92 -5.92
C LYS A 163 -0.85 27.11 -5.85
N HIS A 164 -1.04 28.02 -4.91
CA HIS A 164 -0.23 29.25 -4.76
C HIS A 164 1.26 29.00 -4.45
N LEU A 165 1.65 27.77 -4.01
CA LEU A 165 3.04 27.41 -3.74
C LEU A 165 3.67 26.52 -4.82
N TYR A 166 2.83 25.90 -5.67
CA TYR A 166 3.31 24.92 -6.66
C TYR A 166 3.09 25.36 -8.11
N GLU A 167 2.14 26.27 -8.38
CA GLU A 167 1.87 26.76 -9.73
C GLU A 167 3.11 27.42 -10.35
N ASN A 168 3.39 27.14 -11.61
CA ASN A 168 4.55 27.63 -12.36
C ASN A 168 5.92 27.24 -11.78
N THR A 169 5.99 26.15 -11.01
CA THR A 169 7.25 25.60 -10.48
C THR A 169 7.52 24.22 -11.05
N ASP A 170 8.75 23.71 -10.89
CA ASP A 170 9.02 22.29 -11.05
C ASP A 170 8.48 21.55 -9.80
N ILE A 171 7.29 20.94 -9.96
CA ILE A 171 6.60 20.27 -8.86
C ILE A 171 7.44 19.15 -8.25
N ARG A 172 8.25 18.43 -9.06
CA ARG A 172 9.07 17.31 -8.55
C ARG A 172 10.22 17.79 -7.67
N ASN A 173 10.74 18.98 -7.92
CA ASN A 173 11.88 19.56 -7.21
C ASN A 173 11.49 20.79 -6.37
N ASN A 174 10.20 20.99 -6.13
CA ASN A 174 9.72 22.13 -5.34
C ASN A 174 10.22 22.02 -3.88
N PRO A 175 10.72 23.12 -3.25
CA PRO A 175 11.24 23.08 -1.87
C PRO A 175 10.19 22.69 -0.83
N TYR A 176 8.90 22.91 -1.10
CA TYR A 176 7.81 22.48 -0.23
C TYR A 176 7.62 20.96 -0.20
N ASN A 177 8.28 20.20 -1.06
CA ASN A 177 8.34 18.75 -0.97
C ASN A 177 9.02 18.24 0.32
N ASN A 178 9.86 19.07 0.95
CA ASN A 178 10.53 18.77 2.21
C ASN A 178 10.11 19.68 3.39
N LYS A 179 9.29 20.68 3.12
CA LYS A 179 8.67 21.59 4.10
C LYS A 179 7.19 21.76 3.78
N PRO A 180 6.41 20.66 3.83
CA PRO A 180 5.07 20.65 3.26
C PRO A 180 4.12 21.61 3.97
N VAL A 181 3.29 22.27 3.17
CA VAL A 181 2.14 23.05 3.59
C VAL A 181 0.90 22.29 3.14
N GLY A 182 0.10 21.82 4.08
CA GLY A 182 -1.11 21.02 3.85
C GLY A 182 -2.33 21.64 4.50
N THR A 183 -3.44 20.91 4.45
CA THR A 183 -4.71 21.22 5.10
C THR A 183 -4.97 20.33 6.32
N GLY A 184 -4.07 19.38 6.56
CA GLY A 184 -4.23 18.33 7.57
C GLY A 184 -4.13 18.85 9.03
N PRO A 185 -4.37 17.95 10.00
CA PRO A 185 -4.44 18.33 11.41
C PRO A 185 -3.11 18.76 12.01
N PHE A 186 -1.99 18.41 11.38
CA PHE A 186 -0.66 18.77 11.88
C PHE A 186 0.16 19.48 10.80
N LYS A 187 0.79 20.59 11.18
CA LYS A 187 1.68 21.35 10.29
C LYS A 187 3.14 20.99 10.52
N PHE A 188 3.89 20.96 9.44
CA PHE A 188 5.33 20.76 9.47
C PHE A 188 6.02 21.89 10.24
N THR A 189 6.96 21.53 11.13
CA THR A 189 7.74 22.49 11.94
C THR A 189 9.23 22.31 11.72
N GLU A 190 9.74 21.08 11.78
CA GLU A 190 11.18 20.82 11.76
C GLU A 190 11.49 19.47 11.09
N TRP A 191 12.61 19.42 10.41
CA TRP A 191 13.25 18.17 10.01
C TRP A 191 14.75 18.25 10.29
N ALA A 192 15.18 17.67 11.40
CA ALA A 192 16.58 17.45 11.71
C ALA A 192 16.98 16.10 11.12
N ARG A 193 17.73 16.14 10.01
CA ARG A 193 18.14 14.92 9.27
C ARG A 193 18.91 13.96 10.18
N GLY A 194 18.56 12.67 10.10
CA GLY A 194 19.14 11.61 10.93
C GLY A 194 18.64 11.56 12.37
N ASP A 195 17.84 12.54 12.82
CA ASP A 195 17.34 12.62 14.20
C ASP A 195 15.80 12.57 14.25
N ARG A 196 15.11 13.60 13.73
CA ARG A 196 13.65 13.69 13.89
C ARG A 196 12.95 14.54 12.83
N ILE A 197 11.63 14.29 12.71
CA ILE A 197 10.67 15.17 12.03
C ILE A 197 9.61 15.59 13.05
N VAL A 198 9.31 16.88 13.13
CA VAL A 198 8.36 17.46 14.08
C VAL A 198 7.17 18.07 13.35
N LEU A 199 5.98 17.69 13.78
CA LEU A 199 4.71 18.22 13.31
C LEU A 199 3.95 18.78 14.52
N ASP A 200 3.56 20.06 14.46
CA ASP A 200 2.76 20.71 15.50
C ASP A 200 1.28 20.74 15.13
N ARG A 201 0.41 20.77 16.14
CA ARG A 201 -1.02 20.94 15.96
C ARG A 201 -1.31 22.15 15.06
N PHE A 202 -2.24 21.98 14.13
CA PHE A 202 -2.82 23.08 13.40
C PHE A 202 -4.08 23.56 14.11
N GLU A 203 -3.97 24.68 14.85
CA GLU A 203 -5.06 25.18 15.68
C GLU A 203 -6.32 25.60 14.91
N LYS A 204 -6.14 25.94 13.60
CA LYS A 204 -7.23 26.31 12.69
C LYS A 204 -7.71 25.14 11.82
N TYR A 205 -7.49 23.90 12.28
CA TYR A 205 -7.97 22.73 11.56
C TYR A 205 -9.49 22.77 11.40
N TRP A 206 -9.97 22.38 10.23
CA TRP A 206 -11.39 22.51 9.87
C TRP A 206 -12.36 21.70 10.75
N ALA A 207 -11.91 20.62 11.38
CA ALA A 207 -12.73 19.80 12.28
C ALA A 207 -12.70 20.36 13.72
N PRO A 208 -13.83 20.82 14.27
CA PRO A 208 -13.87 21.42 15.59
C PRO A 208 -13.34 20.50 16.70
N GLY A 209 -12.50 21.06 17.58
CA GLY A 209 -11.91 20.31 18.70
C GLY A 209 -10.75 19.39 18.33
N GLN A 210 -10.46 19.19 17.07
CA GLN A 210 -9.36 18.36 16.57
C GLN A 210 -8.20 19.23 16.07
N PRO A 211 -6.97 18.67 15.96
CA PRO A 211 -6.56 17.38 16.53
C PRO A 211 -6.43 17.47 18.05
N TYR A 212 -6.43 16.31 18.70
CA TYR A 212 -6.32 16.25 20.17
C TYR A 212 -4.87 16.37 20.64
N LEU A 213 -3.90 15.77 19.94
CA LEU A 213 -2.48 15.87 20.27
C LEU A 213 -1.94 17.28 20.00
N ASP A 214 -0.96 17.74 20.80
CA ASP A 214 -0.26 19.02 20.57
C ASP A 214 0.80 18.90 19.49
N ARG A 215 1.45 17.73 19.43
CA ARG A 215 2.64 17.49 18.60
C ARG A 215 2.81 16.02 18.28
N ILE A 216 3.37 15.74 17.09
CA ILE A 216 3.91 14.43 16.71
C ILE A 216 5.40 14.61 16.41
N THR A 217 6.24 13.82 17.09
CA THR A 217 7.67 13.75 16.81
C THR A 217 8.01 12.37 16.25
N TRP A 218 8.37 12.30 14.98
CA TRP A 218 8.89 11.09 14.35
C TRP A 218 10.38 10.99 14.62
N LYS A 219 10.80 10.09 15.50
CA LYS A 219 12.20 9.85 15.84
C LYS A 219 12.81 8.85 14.88
N ILE A 220 13.83 9.26 14.13
CA ILE A 220 14.56 8.39 13.21
C ILE A 220 15.42 7.44 14.02
N THR A 221 15.08 6.14 14.01
CA THR A 221 15.75 5.13 14.83
C THR A 221 16.11 3.92 13.97
N PRO A 222 17.30 3.91 13.34
CA PRO A 222 17.72 2.85 12.43
C PRO A 222 17.83 1.48 13.10
N ASP A 223 18.37 1.43 14.32
CA ASP A 223 18.57 0.19 15.07
C ASP A 223 17.24 -0.38 15.58
N VAL A 224 16.97 -1.65 15.26
CA VAL A 224 15.72 -2.32 15.63
C VAL A 224 15.62 -2.55 17.15
N SER A 225 16.74 -2.83 17.81
CA SER A 225 16.78 -3.01 19.27
C SER A 225 16.56 -1.68 19.98
N GLY A 226 17.11 -0.58 19.42
CA GLY A 226 16.86 0.78 19.90
C GLY A 226 15.37 1.16 19.79
N ARG A 227 14.68 0.74 18.71
CA ARG A 227 13.22 0.94 18.59
C ARG A 227 12.45 0.16 19.67
N ALA A 228 12.82 -1.11 19.88
CA ALA A 228 12.19 -1.93 20.91
C ALA A 228 12.36 -1.31 22.31
N THR A 229 13.58 -0.89 22.65
CA THR A 229 13.90 -0.23 23.91
C THR A 229 13.13 1.09 24.10
N ALA A 230 13.05 1.92 23.03
CA ALA A 230 12.31 3.19 23.09
C ALA A 230 10.83 2.98 23.37
N LEU A 231 10.20 1.97 22.77
CA LEU A 231 8.80 1.61 23.02
C LEU A 231 8.61 1.02 24.43
N GLU A 232 9.49 0.15 24.88
CA GLU A 232 9.43 -0.49 26.19
C GLU A 232 9.57 0.51 27.35
N THR A 233 10.49 1.46 27.24
CA THR A 233 10.75 2.47 28.26
C THR A 233 9.78 3.65 28.22
N GLY A 234 8.92 3.73 27.19
CA GLY A 234 8.03 4.87 26.96
C GLY A 234 8.74 6.11 26.39
N ALA A 235 10.01 6.02 25.97
CA ALA A 235 10.69 7.09 25.23
C ALA A 235 10.05 7.32 23.84
N ALA A 236 9.36 6.32 23.30
CA ALA A 236 8.43 6.43 22.20
C ALA A 236 7.11 5.75 22.55
N GLN A 237 5.98 6.30 22.12
CA GLN A 237 4.66 5.79 22.41
C GLN A 237 4.00 5.09 21.21
N TYR A 238 4.65 5.11 20.04
CA TYR A 238 4.10 4.56 18.81
C TYR A 238 5.17 4.06 17.85
N GLY A 239 4.94 2.89 17.30
CA GLY A 239 5.71 2.32 16.19
C GLY A 239 4.76 1.64 15.23
N GLU A 240 4.89 1.96 13.94
CA GLU A 240 4.04 1.41 12.89
C GLU A 240 4.67 0.22 12.19
N ARG A 241 3.86 -0.62 11.63
CA ARG A 241 4.19 -1.64 10.62
C ARG A 241 5.51 -2.39 10.88
N ASN A 242 5.44 -3.37 11.78
CA ASN A 242 6.57 -4.18 12.23
C ASN A 242 7.76 -3.32 12.70
N PRO A 243 7.55 -2.43 13.71
CA PRO A 243 8.59 -1.51 14.15
C PRO A 243 9.76 -2.21 14.85
N VAL A 244 9.53 -3.44 15.33
CA VAL A 244 10.47 -4.27 16.08
C VAL A 244 10.54 -5.67 15.49
N THR A 245 11.47 -6.52 15.96
CA THR A 245 11.51 -7.94 15.57
C THR A 245 10.25 -8.67 16.04
N PHE A 246 9.92 -9.80 15.40
CA PHE A 246 8.77 -10.63 15.82
C PHE A 246 8.93 -11.13 17.27
N ALA A 247 10.15 -11.49 17.67
CA ALA A 247 10.45 -11.90 19.05
C ALA A 247 10.23 -10.76 20.05
N ASP A 248 10.64 -9.52 19.70
CA ASP A 248 10.36 -8.35 20.53
C ASP A 248 8.87 -8.03 20.55
N ALA A 249 8.15 -8.18 19.45
CA ALA A 249 6.70 -8.00 19.42
C ALA A 249 6.00 -8.95 20.41
N ASP A 250 6.36 -10.24 20.42
CA ASP A 250 5.84 -11.23 21.36
C ASP A 250 6.22 -10.93 22.82
N ARG A 251 7.39 -10.33 23.06
CA ARG A 251 7.85 -9.89 24.37
C ARG A 251 7.11 -8.64 24.83
N LEU A 252 7.03 -7.62 23.98
CA LEU A 252 6.35 -6.35 24.28
C LEU A 252 4.84 -6.53 24.50
N ALA A 253 4.22 -7.47 23.80
CA ALA A 253 2.79 -7.80 23.98
C ALA A 253 2.44 -8.28 25.40
N LYS A 254 3.42 -8.73 26.18
CA LYS A 254 3.24 -9.17 27.57
C LYS A 254 3.35 -8.01 28.58
N LEU A 255 3.79 -6.84 28.15
CA LEU A 255 3.94 -5.67 29.03
C LEU A 255 2.59 -4.95 29.21
N PRO A 256 2.19 -4.65 30.45
CA PRO A 256 0.84 -4.13 30.73
C PRO A 256 0.62 -2.71 30.17
N GLY A 257 1.69 -1.97 29.86
CA GLY A 257 1.67 -0.59 29.35
C GLY A 257 1.64 -0.47 27.83
N LEU A 258 1.74 -1.59 27.10
CA LEU A 258 1.83 -1.60 25.64
C LEU A 258 0.69 -2.40 25.00
N ILE A 259 0.38 -2.06 23.79
CA ILE A 259 -0.47 -2.82 22.87
C ILE A 259 0.37 -3.20 21.65
N VAL A 260 0.38 -4.48 21.31
CA VAL A 260 0.84 -4.99 20.02
C VAL A 260 -0.38 -5.50 19.29
N SER A 261 -0.75 -4.88 18.18
CA SER A 261 -1.97 -5.23 17.45
C SER A 261 -1.78 -5.29 15.96
N ARG A 262 -2.56 -6.15 15.32
CA ARG A 262 -2.64 -6.30 13.86
C ARG A 262 -3.84 -5.56 13.25
N GLU A 263 -4.57 -4.81 14.04
CA GLU A 263 -5.75 -4.06 13.60
C GLU A 263 -5.38 -2.80 12.83
N GLY A 264 -6.30 -2.32 11.99
CA GLY A 264 -6.18 -1.06 11.25
C GLY A 264 -5.38 -1.17 9.95
N TYR A 265 -5.02 -2.36 9.50
CA TYR A 265 -4.30 -2.57 8.23
C TYR A 265 -5.17 -3.09 7.08
N ASN A 266 -6.51 -3.02 7.20
CA ASN A 266 -7.43 -3.55 6.20
C ASN A 266 -7.31 -2.85 4.83
N GLY A 267 -7.03 -1.55 4.82
CA GLY A 267 -6.75 -0.77 3.62
C GLY A 267 -5.28 -0.79 3.19
N TYR A 268 -4.46 -1.59 3.87
CA TYR A 268 -3.04 -1.79 3.58
C TYR A 268 -2.69 -3.28 3.58
N ALA A 269 -3.61 -4.11 3.08
CA ALA A 269 -3.36 -5.52 2.85
C ALA A 269 -2.21 -5.68 1.86
N ALA A 270 -1.35 -6.67 2.10
CA ALA A 270 -0.15 -6.87 1.29
C ALA A 270 0.20 -8.36 1.23
N TRP A 271 0.84 -8.74 0.14
CA TRP A 271 1.33 -10.11 -0.05
C TRP A 271 2.73 -10.13 -0.63
N LEU A 272 3.42 -11.24 -0.46
CA LEU A 272 4.74 -11.49 -1.01
C LEU A 272 4.67 -12.65 -2.01
N TRP A 273 5.39 -12.49 -3.12
CA TRP A 273 5.44 -13.46 -4.19
C TRP A 273 6.85 -13.68 -4.73
N LEU A 274 7.03 -14.78 -5.48
CA LEU A 274 8.13 -14.93 -6.42
C LEU A 274 7.63 -14.54 -7.80
N GLU A 275 8.41 -13.73 -8.51
CA GLU A 275 8.12 -13.31 -9.88
C GLU A 275 9.16 -13.90 -10.82
N PRO A 276 8.79 -14.92 -11.61
CA PRO A 276 9.64 -15.45 -12.66
C PRO A 276 9.66 -14.51 -13.87
N ASN A 277 10.81 -14.31 -14.47
CA ASN A 277 10.87 -13.68 -15.80
C ASN A 277 10.40 -14.68 -16.84
N LEU A 278 9.22 -14.47 -17.42
CA LEU A 278 8.62 -15.40 -18.39
C LEU A 278 9.31 -15.40 -19.76
N ARG A 279 10.23 -14.43 -19.99
CA ARG A 279 11.11 -14.40 -21.18
C ARG A 279 12.25 -15.40 -21.04
N ASP A 280 12.54 -15.87 -19.84
CA ASP A 280 13.53 -16.93 -19.58
C ASP A 280 13.02 -18.27 -20.10
N PRO A 281 13.81 -19.03 -20.87
CA PRO A 281 13.35 -20.28 -21.50
C PRO A 281 13.04 -21.39 -20.49
N ILE A 282 13.59 -21.32 -19.27
CA ILE A 282 13.31 -22.27 -18.18
C ILE A 282 12.02 -21.85 -17.46
N LEU A 283 11.96 -20.61 -16.99
CA LEU A 283 10.86 -20.08 -16.18
C LEU A 283 9.61 -19.76 -17.01
N GLY A 284 9.74 -19.61 -18.33
CA GLY A 284 8.62 -19.53 -19.26
C GLY A 284 7.75 -20.81 -19.30
N LYS A 285 8.30 -21.97 -18.91
CA LYS A 285 7.54 -23.23 -18.84
C LYS A 285 6.65 -23.29 -17.59
N LEU A 286 5.37 -23.52 -17.78
CA LEU A 286 4.39 -23.57 -16.68
C LEU A 286 4.73 -24.70 -15.69
N GLU A 287 5.14 -25.86 -16.17
CA GLU A 287 5.52 -27.01 -15.33
C GLU A 287 6.67 -26.66 -14.36
N VAL A 288 7.62 -25.81 -14.80
CA VAL A 288 8.72 -25.35 -13.93
C VAL A 288 8.19 -24.42 -12.84
N ARG A 289 7.29 -23.49 -13.18
CA ARG A 289 6.67 -22.61 -12.20
C ARG A 289 5.81 -23.38 -11.19
N GLN A 290 5.04 -24.38 -11.66
CA GLN A 290 4.29 -25.30 -10.79
C GLN A 290 5.22 -26.08 -9.87
N ALA A 291 6.34 -26.57 -10.38
CA ALA A 291 7.33 -27.29 -9.58
C ALA A 291 7.93 -26.39 -8.49
N ILE A 292 8.31 -25.16 -8.82
CA ILE A 292 8.78 -24.16 -7.84
C ILE A 292 7.72 -23.95 -6.75
N SER A 293 6.45 -23.81 -7.14
CA SER A 293 5.36 -23.59 -6.20
C SER A 293 5.15 -24.79 -5.24
N HIS A 294 5.20 -26.01 -5.75
CA HIS A 294 5.11 -27.26 -4.94
C HIS A 294 6.34 -27.52 -4.07
N ALA A 295 7.52 -27.01 -4.44
CA ALA A 295 8.76 -27.18 -3.66
C ALA A 295 8.81 -26.34 -2.37
N ILE A 296 7.96 -25.31 -2.24
CA ILE A 296 8.01 -24.34 -1.14
C ILE A 296 6.94 -24.67 -0.10
N ASN A 297 7.38 -24.98 1.13
CA ASN A 297 6.47 -25.14 2.28
C ASN A 297 6.15 -23.76 2.87
N ARG A 298 5.01 -23.20 2.49
CA ARG A 298 4.56 -21.85 2.91
C ARG A 298 4.31 -21.76 4.42
N ASP A 299 3.77 -22.82 5.04
CA ASP A 299 3.50 -22.83 6.49
C ASP A 299 4.80 -22.75 7.29
N VAL A 300 5.81 -23.54 6.88
CA VAL A 300 7.13 -23.48 7.52
C VAL A 300 7.80 -22.13 7.28
N LEU A 301 7.73 -21.58 6.07
CA LEU A 301 8.25 -20.24 5.76
C LEU A 301 7.66 -19.17 6.68
N VAL A 302 6.35 -19.12 6.77
CA VAL A 302 5.62 -18.19 7.64
C VAL A 302 6.01 -18.35 9.10
N LYS A 303 6.07 -19.58 9.59
CA LYS A 303 6.40 -19.87 10.99
C LYS A 303 7.85 -19.52 11.32
N THR A 304 8.82 -19.88 10.46
CA THR A 304 10.25 -19.80 10.80
C THR A 304 10.93 -18.51 10.41
N VAL A 305 10.45 -17.85 9.36
CA VAL A 305 11.03 -16.58 8.89
C VAL A 305 10.19 -15.40 9.38
N TRP A 306 8.86 -15.52 9.31
CA TRP A 306 7.93 -14.42 9.60
C TRP A 306 7.28 -14.52 10.99
N GLY A 307 7.76 -15.42 11.88
CA GLY A 307 7.30 -15.52 13.27
C GLY A 307 5.79 -15.77 13.43
N GLY A 308 5.09 -16.24 12.40
CA GLY A 308 3.64 -16.34 12.37
C GLY A 308 2.91 -15.01 12.10
N TYR A 309 3.64 -13.93 11.75
CA TYR A 309 3.07 -12.63 11.36
C TYR A 309 2.77 -12.55 9.84
N ALA A 310 2.41 -13.68 9.26
CA ALA A 310 1.92 -13.82 7.91
C ALA A 310 0.98 -15.01 7.83
N VAL A 311 0.28 -15.21 6.72
CA VAL A 311 -0.51 -16.41 6.42
C VAL A 311 -0.23 -16.86 4.99
N PRO A 312 -0.18 -18.18 4.68
CA PRO A 312 -0.03 -18.65 3.31
C PRO A 312 -1.05 -18.02 2.38
N ALA A 313 -0.60 -17.52 1.23
CA ALA A 313 -1.48 -16.92 0.23
C ALA A 313 -2.18 -18.02 -0.59
N THR A 314 -3.46 -17.83 -0.87
CA THR A 314 -4.27 -18.71 -1.74
C THR A 314 -4.38 -18.15 -3.16
N GLY A 315 -3.97 -16.92 -3.38
CA GLY A 315 -4.03 -16.21 -4.64
C GLY A 315 -3.37 -14.82 -4.52
N PRO A 316 -3.55 -13.94 -5.50
CA PRO A 316 -2.99 -12.60 -5.49
C PRO A 316 -3.75 -11.62 -4.58
N GLU A 317 -5.03 -11.89 -4.27
CA GLU A 317 -5.84 -11.04 -3.41
C GLU A 317 -5.71 -11.48 -1.95
N SER A 318 -5.54 -10.52 -1.03
CA SER A 318 -5.46 -10.82 0.39
C SER A 318 -6.82 -11.17 0.99
N SER A 319 -6.82 -12.13 1.90
CA SER A 319 -8.02 -12.50 2.68
C SER A 319 -8.54 -11.37 3.60
N LEU A 320 -7.82 -10.27 3.73
CA LEU A 320 -8.28 -9.06 4.41
C LEU A 320 -9.26 -8.26 3.53
N VAL A 321 -9.14 -8.33 2.20
CA VAL A 321 -10.01 -7.64 1.23
C VAL A 321 -11.20 -8.53 0.87
N LYS A 322 -12.04 -8.80 1.86
CA LYS A 322 -13.15 -9.78 1.78
C LYS A 322 -14.09 -9.60 0.59
N ALA A 323 -14.25 -8.35 0.13
CA ALA A 323 -15.17 -8.04 -0.97
C ALA A 323 -14.77 -8.75 -2.28
N PHE A 324 -13.48 -8.95 -2.52
CA PHE A 324 -12.95 -9.50 -3.76
C PHE A 324 -12.19 -10.81 -3.59
N TYR A 325 -11.90 -11.21 -2.37
CA TYR A 325 -11.13 -12.42 -2.08
C TYR A 325 -11.88 -13.72 -2.39
N THR A 326 -11.13 -14.73 -2.84
CA THR A 326 -11.55 -16.13 -2.89
C THR A 326 -10.38 -17.09 -2.60
N ALA A 327 -10.67 -18.15 -1.86
CA ALA A 327 -9.77 -19.31 -1.72
C ALA A 327 -10.05 -20.40 -2.78
N ASP A 328 -11.15 -20.26 -3.56
CA ASP A 328 -11.53 -21.19 -4.63
C ASP A 328 -10.70 -20.93 -5.89
N THR A 329 -9.39 -21.23 -5.78
CA THR A 329 -8.41 -21.12 -6.86
C THR A 329 -7.54 -22.39 -6.90
N GLN A 330 -6.82 -22.60 -8.00
CA GLN A 330 -5.88 -23.71 -8.08
C GLN A 330 -4.80 -23.56 -7.02
N GLN A 331 -4.66 -24.57 -6.15
CA GLN A 331 -3.68 -24.59 -5.08
C GLN A 331 -2.49 -25.50 -5.40
N TYR A 332 -1.33 -25.13 -4.86
CA TYR A 332 -0.07 -25.84 -5.03
C TYR A 332 0.49 -26.19 -3.64
N PRO A 333 -0.05 -27.25 -2.98
CA PRO A 333 0.42 -27.67 -1.67
C PRO A 333 1.88 -28.13 -1.75
N TYR A 334 2.59 -28.05 -0.62
CA TYR A 334 3.97 -28.53 -0.52
C TYR A 334 4.04 -30.03 -0.86
N ASP A 335 4.67 -30.35 -1.97
CA ASP A 335 4.90 -31.70 -2.48
C ASP A 335 6.19 -31.75 -3.31
N PRO A 336 7.35 -31.97 -2.68
CA PRO A 336 8.62 -32.05 -3.39
C PRO A 336 8.68 -33.18 -4.44
N LYS A 337 7.96 -34.30 -4.23
CA LYS A 337 7.94 -35.42 -5.21
C LYS A 337 7.20 -34.97 -6.48
N ARG A 338 6.08 -34.28 -6.33
CA ARG A 338 5.35 -33.72 -7.46
C ARG A 338 6.18 -32.64 -8.16
N ALA A 339 6.91 -31.81 -7.42
CA ALA A 339 7.83 -30.83 -8.00
C ALA A 339 8.90 -31.50 -8.87
N GLU A 340 9.53 -32.57 -8.38
CA GLU A 340 10.51 -33.34 -9.15
C GLU A 340 9.89 -33.94 -10.43
N ALA A 341 8.71 -34.59 -10.34
CA ALA A 341 8.02 -35.16 -11.49
C ALA A 341 7.66 -34.09 -12.55
N LEU A 342 7.27 -32.88 -12.13
CA LEU A 342 7.00 -31.76 -13.05
C LEU A 342 8.27 -31.27 -13.75
N LEU A 343 9.41 -31.23 -13.04
CA LEU A 343 10.70 -30.85 -13.62
C LEU A 343 11.17 -31.91 -14.64
N ASP A 344 10.98 -33.21 -14.34
CA ASP A 344 11.28 -34.29 -15.27
C ASP A 344 10.42 -34.18 -16.53
N LYS A 345 9.10 -33.98 -16.37
CA LYS A 345 8.15 -33.73 -17.47
C LYS A 345 8.55 -32.52 -18.32
N ALA A 346 9.04 -31.44 -17.69
CA ALA A 346 9.50 -30.25 -18.37
C ALA A 346 10.82 -30.43 -19.16
N GLY A 347 11.46 -31.61 -19.04
CA GLY A 347 12.72 -31.97 -19.71
C GLY A 347 13.97 -31.62 -18.89
N TYR A 348 13.83 -31.36 -17.58
CA TYR A 348 14.96 -31.04 -16.69
C TYR A 348 15.22 -32.19 -15.71
N ALA A 349 15.64 -33.37 -16.22
CA ALA A 349 16.05 -34.48 -15.39
C ALA A 349 17.26 -34.16 -14.52
N LYS A 350 17.36 -34.76 -13.32
CA LYS A 350 18.57 -34.65 -12.48
C LYS A 350 19.77 -35.25 -13.20
N LYS A 351 20.88 -34.48 -13.22
CA LYS A 351 22.18 -34.94 -13.71
C LYS A 351 22.92 -35.77 -12.66
N ALA A 352 24.06 -36.32 -13.03
CA ALA A 352 24.87 -37.15 -12.13
C ALA A 352 25.36 -36.38 -10.88
N ASP A 353 25.50 -35.07 -10.96
CA ASP A 353 25.86 -34.17 -9.85
C ASP A 353 24.66 -33.81 -8.95
N GLY A 354 23.47 -34.30 -9.25
CA GLY A 354 22.24 -34.05 -8.50
C GLY A 354 21.51 -32.77 -8.91
N TRP A 355 22.05 -31.99 -9.83
CA TRP A 355 21.43 -30.74 -10.27
C TRP A 355 20.69 -30.90 -11.60
N ARG A 356 19.66 -30.07 -11.78
CA ARG A 356 18.87 -29.95 -13.02
C ARG A 356 19.33 -28.75 -13.85
N PHE A 357 19.33 -27.59 -13.22
CA PHE A 357 19.79 -26.29 -13.78
C PHE A 357 20.15 -25.31 -12.67
N LYS A 358 20.78 -24.21 -13.05
CA LYS A 358 21.03 -23.05 -12.19
C LYS A 358 19.97 -21.98 -12.39
N LEU A 359 19.70 -21.21 -11.35
CA LEU A 359 18.74 -20.11 -11.32
C LEU A 359 19.25 -18.98 -10.44
N ASP A 360 19.28 -17.77 -10.96
CA ASP A 360 19.52 -16.55 -10.17
C ASP A 360 18.23 -16.11 -9.49
N HIS A 361 18.31 -15.82 -8.19
CA HIS A 361 17.21 -15.27 -7.40
C HIS A 361 17.64 -13.96 -6.73
N ASP A 362 16.99 -12.86 -7.10
CA ASP A 362 17.21 -11.53 -6.56
C ASP A 362 16.12 -11.21 -5.52
N PHE A 363 16.46 -11.20 -4.26
CA PHE A 363 15.48 -10.83 -3.23
C PHE A 363 15.40 -9.30 -3.10
N ILE A 364 14.19 -8.79 -2.79
CA ILE A 364 13.99 -7.35 -2.54
C ILE A 364 14.75 -6.91 -1.27
N PRO A 365 15.58 -5.85 -1.33
CA PRO A 365 16.48 -5.47 -0.23
C PRO A 365 15.81 -4.60 0.85
N TYR A 366 14.71 -5.07 1.44
CA TYR A 366 13.96 -4.34 2.48
C TYR A 366 14.23 -4.84 3.91
N GLY A 367 15.29 -5.60 4.10
CA GLY A 367 15.71 -6.05 5.42
C GLY A 367 15.99 -7.56 5.51
N ASP A 368 16.34 -8.02 6.72
CA ASP A 368 16.82 -9.38 6.95
C ASP A 368 15.75 -10.44 6.70
N ASP A 369 14.49 -10.17 7.03
CA ASP A 369 13.40 -11.14 6.81
C ASP A 369 13.18 -11.44 5.32
N TYR A 370 13.39 -10.45 4.44
CA TYR A 370 13.33 -10.65 2.98
C TYR A 370 14.53 -11.48 2.48
N ARG A 371 15.73 -11.21 2.99
CA ARG A 371 16.92 -12.02 2.70
C ARG A 371 16.72 -13.46 3.18
N ARG A 372 16.24 -13.67 4.41
CA ARG A 372 15.93 -14.99 4.97
C ARG A 372 14.84 -15.72 4.18
N THR A 373 13.86 -14.99 3.63
CA THR A 373 12.89 -15.55 2.70
C THR A 373 13.58 -16.07 1.44
N GLY A 374 14.51 -15.31 0.86
CA GLY A 374 15.32 -15.76 -0.27
C GLY A 374 16.16 -17.00 0.05
N GLU A 375 16.78 -17.06 1.24
CA GLU A 375 17.53 -18.23 1.72
C GLU A 375 16.61 -19.47 1.88
N PHE A 376 15.42 -19.29 2.41
CA PHE A 376 14.44 -20.35 2.54
C PHE A 376 14.04 -20.92 1.16
N VAL A 377 13.74 -20.03 0.21
CA VAL A 377 13.43 -20.40 -1.18
C VAL A 377 14.59 -21.16 -1.82
N ARG A 378 15.82 -20.65 -1.67
CA ARG A 378 17.04 -21.33 -2.15
C ARG A 378 17.14 -22.76 -1.62
N GLN A 379 16.96 -22.94 -0.31
CA GLN A 379 17.03 -24.27 0.31
C GLN A 379 15.88 -25.18 -0.18
N ALA A 380 14.68 -24.66 -0.34
CA ALA A 380 13.54 -25.40 -0.84
C ALA A 380 13.77 -25.92 -2.27
N LEU A 381 14.25 -25.06 -3.16
CA LEU A 381 14.52 -25.38 -4.55
C LEU A 381 15.72 -26.33 -4.72
N ARG A 382 16.75 -26.20 -3.88
CA ARG A 382 17.89 -27.14 -3.88
C ARG A 382 17.47 -28.57 -3.58
N ARG A 383 16.47 -28.81 -2.74
CA ARG A 383 15.96 -30.15 -2.43
C ARG A 383 15.41 -30.88 -3.67
N VAL A 384 14.88 -30.13 -4.63
CA VAL A 384 14.36 -30.66 -5.89
C VAL A 384 15.35 -30.58 -7.06
N GLY A 385 16.62 -30.23 -6.77
CA GLY A 385 17.72 -30.21 -7.74
C GLY A 385 17.88 -28.90 -8.52
N ILE A 386 17.31 -27.79 -8.08
CA ILE A 386 17.55 -26.48 -8.68
C ILE A 386 18.64 -25.77 -7.89
N ASP A 387 19.78 -25.46 -8.53
CA ASP A 387 20.90 -24.73 -7.91
C ASP A 387 20.62 -23.21 -7.96
N VAL A 388 20.27 -22.63 -6.82
CA VAL A 388 19.90 -21.23 -6.72
C VAL A 388 21.07 -20.38 -6.24
N ASN A 389 21.47 -19.43 -7.08
CA ASN A 389 22.39 -18.35 -6.73
C ASN A 389 21.57 -17.15 -6.19
N LEU A 390 21.60 -16.96 -4.87
CA LEU A 390 20.89 -15.85 -4.23
C LEU A 390 21.71 -14.58 -4.32
N ARG A 391 21.16 -13.53 -4.97
CA ARG A 391 21.82 -12.25 -5.23
C ARG A 391 21.25 -11.15 -4.34
N GLY A 392 22.12 -10.50 -3.56
CA GLY A 392 21.81 -9.29 -2.81
C GLY A 392 22.27 -8.05 -3.57
N GLN A 393 21.43 -7.02 -3.64
CA GLN A 393 21.71 -5.75 -4.32
C GLN A 393 21.22 -4.60 -3.44
N ASP A 394 21.72 -3.37 -3.68
CA ASP A 394 21.05 -2.18 -3.15
C ASP A 394 19.74 -1.92 -3.89
N LEU A 395 18.83 -1.16 -3.28
CA LEU A 395 17.49 -0.95 -3.82
C LEU A 395 17.47 -0.25 -5.19
N PRO A 396 18.23 0.82 -5.45
CA PRO A 396 18.30 1.44 -6.77
C PRO A 396 18.77 0.48 -7.87
N THR A 397 19.81 -0.31 -7.60
CA THR A 397 20.33 -1.33 -8.51
C THR A 397 19.29 -2.42 -8.76
N TRP A 398 18.62 -2.91 -7.72
CA TRP A 398 17.56 -3.91 -7.82
C TRP A 398 16.39 -3.39 -8.68
N ILE A 399 15.91 -2.16 -8.43
CA ILE A 399 14.85 -1.54 -9.22
C ILE A 399 15.24 -1.43 -10.70
N LYS A 400 16.46 -0.97 -10.98
CA LYS A 400 16.95 -0.83 -12.35
C LYS A 400 17.00 -2.19 -13.07
N ASN A 401 17.59 -3.19 -12.43
CA ASN A 401 17.73 -4.53 -13.01
C ASN A 401 16.37 -5.18 -13.28
N VAL A 402 15.40 -5.02 -12.36
CA VAL A 402 14.08 -5.65 -12.47
C VAL A 402 13.17 -4.91 -13.45
N PHE A 403 13.01 -3.59 -13.30
CA PHE A 403 11.94 -2.85 -13.99
C PHE A 403 12.42 -2.03 -15.22
N THR A 404 13.73 -1.89 -15.40
CA THR A 404 14.29 -1.17 -16.56
C THR A 404 15.02 -2.12 -17.49
N ASP A 405 15.99 -2.86 -16.98
CA ASP A 405 16.85 -3.72 -17.78
C ASP A 405 16.25 -5.12 -17.99
N TYR A 406 15.27 -5.53 -17.15
CA TYR A 406 14.70 -6.89 -17.09
C TYR A 406 15.78 -7.97 -16.94
N ASN A 407 16.90 -7.64 -16.29
CA ASN A 407 18.06 -8.50 -16.08
C ASN A 407 17.91 -9.31 -14.78
N PHE A 408 16.93 -10.20 -14.76
CA PHE A 408 16.68 -11.14 -13.67
C PHE A 408 16.10 -12.45 -14.23
N GLN A 409 16.23 -13.54 -13.46
CA GLN A 409 15.48 -14.77 -13.72
C GLN A 409 14.31 -14.93 -12.74
N LEU A 410 14.57 -14.94 -11.45
CA LEU A 410 13.57 -15.00 -10.40
C LEU A 410 13.78 -13.86 -9.41
N ILE A 411 12.72 -13.15 -9.04
CA ILE A 411 12.78 -12.21 -7.93
C ILE A 411 11.81 -12.62 -6.82
N SER A 412 12.07 -12.20 -5.60
CA SER A 412 11.04 -12.09 -4.57
C SER A 412 10.71 -10.62 -4.34
N SER A 413 9.43 -10.31 -4.39
CA SER A 413 8.89 -8.95 -4.24
C SER A 413 7.59 -8.98 -3.46
N TRP A 414 7.10 -7.80 -3.09
CA TRP A 414 5.82 -7.64 -2.42
C TRP A 414 5.08 -6.41 -2.91
N GLY A 415 3.77 -6.39 -2.70
CA GLY A 415 2.90 -5.26 -3.03
C GLY A 415 1.72 -5.18 -2.07
N THR A 416 0.93 -4.12 -2.26
CA THR A 416 -0.30 -3.89 -1.51
C THR A 416 -1.51 -4.02 -2.42
N ASP A 417 -2.58 -4.63 -1.92
CA ASP A 417 -3.83 -4.81 -2.66
C ASP A 417 -4.59 -3.48 -2.86
N GLY A 418 -4.35 -2.49 -1.97
CA GLY A 418 -5.13 -1.26 -1.95
C GLY A 418 -6.56 -1.50 -1.44
N LEU A 419 -7.43 -0.52 -1.68
CA LEU A 419 -8.86 -0.60 -1.33
C LEU A 419 -9.69 -1.28 -2.41
N ASP A 420 -9.10 -1.49 -3.59
CA ASP A 420 -9.74 -2.07 -4.76
C ASP A 420 -8.67 -2.80 -5.60
N PRO A 421 -8.96 -3.98 -6.18
CA PRO A 421 -7.99 -4.74 -6.96
C PRO A 421 -7.42 -3.97 -8.16
N GLN A 422 -8.17 -3.01 -8.73
CA GLN A 422 -7.65 -2.11 -9.77
C GLN A 422 -6.48 -1.26 -9.27
N ILE A 423 -6.42 -0.97 -7.96
CA ILE A 423 -5.37 -0.13 -7.38
C ILE A 423 -4.07 -0.92 -7.18
N GLY A 424 -4.15 -2.18 -6.71
CA GLY A 424 -2.98 -2.93 -6.27
C GLY A 424 -2.67 -4.19 -7.07
N ILE A 425 -3.69 -4.91 -7.56
CA ILE A 425 -3.52 -6.25 -8.15
C ILE A 425 -3.31 -6.20 -9.65
N GLU A 426 -4.15 -5.49 -10.39
CA GLU A 426 -4.17 -5.50 -11.85
C GLU A 426 -2.81 -5.16 -12.47
N GLN A 427 -2.07 -4.24 -11.87
CA GLN A 427 -0.77 -3.78 -12.37
C GLN A 427 0.27 -4.90 -12.55
N HIS A 428 0.09 -6.03 -11.86
CA HIS A 428 0.98 -7.18 -11.95
C HIS A 428 0.56 -8.19 -13.01
N TYR A 429 -0.70 -8.14 -13.46
CA TYR A 429 -1.29 -9.13 -14.36
C TYR A 429 -1.75 -8.56 -15.70
N TRP A 430 -2.03 -7.26 -15.77
CA TRP A 430 -2.46 -6.61 -17.01
C TRP A 430 -1.27 -6.39 -17.95
N SER A 431 -1.36 -6.86 -19.20
CA SER A 431 -0.25 -6.73 -20.16
C SER A 431 0.07 -5.27 -20.49
N LYS A 432 -0.96 -4.39 -20.52
CA LYS A 432 -0.81 -2.96 -20.77
C LYS A 432 -0.22 -2.18 -19.60
N ALA A 433 -0.12 -2.80 -18.41
CA ALA A 433 0.59 -2.21 -17.28
C ALA A 433 2.11 -2.40 -17.37
N ALA A 434 2.59 -3.29 -18.24
CA ALA A 434 4.01 -3.47 -18.47
C ALA A 434 4.60 -2.19 -19.08
N SER A 435 5.38 -1.47 -18.30
CA SER A 435 6.01 -0.21 -18.70
C SER A 435 7.45 -0.17 -18.24
N ASN A 436 8.38 -0.11 -19.21
CA ASN A 436 9.81 -0.04 -18.91
C ASN A 436 10.13 1.14 -17.98
N GLY A 437 10.88 0.87 -16.92
CA GLY A 437 11.29 1.87 -15.95
C GLY A 437 10.22 2.25 -14.91
N THR A 438 9.05 1.59 -14.91
CA THR A 438 8.02 1.82 -13.90
C THR A 438 8.09 0.73 -12.82
N PRO A 439 8.59 1.04 -11.62
CA PRO A 439 8.69 0.05 -10.54
C PRO A 439 7.32 -0.46 -10.07
N TRP A 440 7.28 -1.71 -9.63
CA TRP A 440 6.11 -2.39 -9.03
C TRP A 440 4.99 -2.70 -10.02
N PHE A 441 5.30 -2.73 -11.31
CA PHE A 441 4.39 -3.16 -12.37
C PHE A 441 4.86 -4.49 -12.95
N ASN A 442 4.09 -5.08 -13.86
CA ASN A 442 4.37 -6.36 -14.51
C ASN A 442 5.80 -6.43 -15.07
N ALA A 443 6.75 -6.91 -14.27
CA ALA A 443 8.14 -7.12 -14.69
C ALA A 443 8.33 -8.50 -15.34
N SER A 444 7.46 -9.46 -15.03
CA SER A 444 7.54 -10.85 -15.52
C SER A 444 7.45 -10.95 -17.05
N GLY A 445 6.83 -9.96 -17.70
CA GLY A 445 6.47 -10.03 -19.13
C GLY A 445 5.24 -10.89 -19.39
N TYR A 446 4.41 -11.11 -18.37
CA TYR A 446 3.15 -11.81 -18.51
C TYR A 446 2.21 -11.06 -19.45
N ALA A 447 1.65 -11.76 -20.42
CA ALA A 447 0.64 -11.27 -21.34
C ALA A 447 -0.36 -12.40 -21.64
N SER A 448 -1.62 -12.18 -21.31
CA SER A 448 -2.70 -13.12 -21.56
C SER A 448 -3.93 -12.36 -22.06
N PRO A 449 -4.39 -12.62 -23.30
CA PRO A 449 -5.61 -11.98 -23.81
C PRO A 449 -6.86 -12.29 -22.99
N GLU A 450 -6.91 -13.43 -22.30
CA GLU A 450 -8.00 -13.79 -21.40
C GLU A 450 -7.96 -12.92 -20.14
N MET A 451 -6.79 -12.78 -19.52
CA MET A 451 -6.57 -11.94 -18.35
C MET A 451 -6.89 -10.49 -18.67
N ASP A 452 -6.38 -9.97 -19.79
CA ASP A 452 -6.62 -8.58 -20.21
C ASP A 452 -8.11 -8.29 -20.38
N ARG A 453 -8.87 -9.19 -21.02
CA ARG A 453 -10.33 -9.03 -21.16
C ARG A 453 -11.04 -8.99 -19.81
N VAL A 454 -10.66 -9.85 -18.87
CA VAL A 454 -11.27 -9.87 -17.52
C VAL A 454 -10.97 -8.59 -16.76
N ILE A 455 -9.73 -8.13 -16.80
CA ILE A 455 -9.30 -6.87 -16.17
C ILE A 455 -10.05 -5.68 -16.78
N GLU A 456 -10.06 -5.54 -18.10
CA GLU A 456 -10.68 -4.41 -18.80
C GLU A 456 -12.21 -4.38 -18.59
N ALA A 457 -12.85 -5.55 -18.47
CA ALA A 457 -14.25 -5.63 -18.07
C ALA A 457 -14.46 -5.19 -16.61
N ALA A 458 -13.61 -5.64 -15.68
CA ALA A 458 -13.73 -5.30 -14.26
C ALA A 458 -13.51 -3.81 -13.98
N GLN A 459 -12.64 -3.15 -14.76
CA GLN A 459 -12.34 -1.72 -14.62
C GLN A 459 -13.56 -0.83 -14.80
N THR A 460 -14.52 -1.26 -15.64
CA THR A 460 -15.67 -0.44 -16.01
C THR A 460 -17.01 -1.05 -15.61
N GLU A 461 -17.03 -2.25 -15.01
CA GLU A 461 -18.26 -2.88 -14.52
C GLU A 461 -18.76 -2.14 -13.27
N THR A 462 -20.00 -1.67 -13.31
CA THR A 462 -20.63 -0.90 -12.23
C THR A 462 -21.53 -1.74 -11.33
N ASP A 463 -21.97 -2.93 -11.79
CA ASP A 463 -22.68 -3.88 -10.92
C ASP A 463 -21.67 -4.54 -9.96
N PRO A 464 -21.82 -4.34 -8.64
CA PRO A 464 -20.84 -4.85 -7.68
C PRO A 464 -20.69 -6.37 -7.68
N ALA A 465 -21.77 -7.12 -7.96
CA ALA A 465 -21.75 -8.57 -7.98
C ALA A 465 -21.00 -9.07 -9.22
N LYS A 466 -21.29 -8.54 -10.38
CA LYS A 466 -20.59 -8.89 -11.63
C LYS A 466 -19.11 -8.50 -11.57
N ARG A 467 -18.82 -7.31 -11.02
CA ARG A 467 -17.43 -6.86 -10.84
C ARG A 467 -16.67 -7.77 -9.91
N ARG A 468 -17.28 -8.17 -8.80
CA ARG A 468 -16.72 -9.16 -7.91
C ARG A 468 -16.39 -10.46 -8.64
N ASP A 469 -17.34 -11.00 -9.43
CA ASP A 469 -17.15 -12.24 -10.17
C ASP A 469 -15.99 -12.16 -11.17
N LEU A 470 -15.80 -11.02 -11.82
CA LEU A 470 -14.63 -10.77 -12.69
C LEU A 470 -13.30 -10.84 -11.90
N TYR A 471 -13.23 -10.25 -10.71
CA TYR A 471 -12.02 -10.37 -9.87
C TYR A 471 -11.82 -11.77 -9.27
N LEU A 472 -12.87 -12.53 -9.02
CA LEU A 472 -12.73 -13.95 -8.69
C LEU A 472 -12.18 -14.75 -9.89
N GLN A 473 -12.62 -14.44 -11.10
CA GLN A 473 -12.10 -15.03 -12.33
C GLN A 473 -10.63 -14.66 -12.56
N LEU A 474 -10.24 -13.39 -12.35
CA LEU A 474 -8.84 -12.94 -12.39
C LEU A 474 -7.95 -13.82 -11.49
N GLN A 475 -8.37 -14.04 -10.24
CA GLN A 475 -7.59 -14.86 -9.30
C GLN A 475 -7.45 -16.32 -9.76
N LYS A 476 -8.49 -16.90 -10.34
CA LYS A 476 -8.45 -18.25 -10.92
C LYS A 476 -7.46 -18.34 -12.08
N ILE A 477 -7.48 -17.35 -12.99
CA ILE A 477 -6.54 -17.28 -14.11
C ILE A 477 -5.10 -17.09 -13.59
N ALA A 478 -4.89 -16.16 -12.66
CA ALA A 478 -3.59 -15.88 -12.07
C ALA A 478 -2.95 -17.12 -11.44
N GLN A 479 -3.73 -17.90 -10.69
CA GLN A 479 -3.27 -19.12 -10.06
C GLN A 479 -3.08 -20.28 -11.08
N ARG A 480 -3.86 -20.33 -12.15
CA ARG A 480 -3.66 -21.29 -13.25
C ARG A 480 -2.37 -21.01 -14.00
N ASP A 481 -2.13 -19.76 -14.36
CA ASP A 481 -1.02 -19.35 -15.21
C ASP A 481 0.30 -19.16 -14.46
N LEU A 482 0.24 -18.93 -13.13
CA LEU A 482 1.39 -18.76 -12.23
C LEU A 482 2.44 -17.77 -12.77
N SER A 483 2.00 -16.62 -13.30
CA SER A 483 2.92 -15.54 -13.64
C SER A 483 3.59 -14.95 -12.40
N LEU A 484 2.90 -15.02 -11.26
CA LEU A 484 3.44 -14.83 -9.92
C LEU A 484 3.17 -16.07 -9.07
N ILE A 485 4.15 -16.48 -8.27
CA ILE A 485 4.02 -17.58 -7.31
C ILE A 485 3.77 -16.95 -5.95
N ASN A 486 2.51 -16.84 -5.55
CA ASN A 486 2.12 -16.20 -4.30
C ASN A 486 2.59 -17.04 -3.11
N LEU A 487 3.32 -16.44 -2.16
CA LEU A 487 3.88 -17.14 -1.01
C LEU A 487 3.02 -16.94 0.24
N PHE A 488 2.81 -15.69 0.64
CA PHE A 488 2.04 -15.39 1.85
C PHE A 488 1.50 -13.96 1.83
N GLU A 489 0.48 -13.73 2.64
CA GLU A 489 -0.07 -12.42 2.96
C GLU A 489 0.52 -11.93 4.28
N PHE A 490 0.94 -10.67 4.32
CA PHE A 490 1.43 -10.06 5.54
C PHE A 490 0.31 -9.87 6.57
N ARG A 491 0.68 -9.98 7.84
CA ARG A 491 -0.12 -9.57 8.99
C ARG A 491 0.68 -8.55 9.77
N TRP A 492 0.70 -7.32 9.21
CA TRP A 492 1.39 -6.20 9.83
C TRP A 492 0.93 -5.99 11.28
N PHE A 493 1.82 -5.52 12.13
CA PHE A 493 1.47 -5.10 13.48
C PHE A 493 2.05 -3.72 13.78
N GLY A 494 1.35 -2.98 14.64
CA GLY A 494 1.86 -1.79 15.30
C GLY A 494 2.10 -2.05 16.78
N VAL A 495 2.91 -1.21 17.40
CA VAL A 495 3.15 -1.21 18.85
C VAL A 495 2.87 0.19 19.35
N TRP A 496 2.02 0.31 20.40
CA TRP A 496 1.76 1.62 20.97
C TRP A 496 1.45 1.56 22.46
N ALA A 497 1.62 2.70 23.14
CA ALA A 497 1.29 2.86 24.54
C ALA A 497 -0.20 2.61 24.79
N LYS A 498 -0.56 1.86 25.83
CA LYS A 498 -1.93 1.46 26.13
C LYS A 498 -2.88 2.64 26.36
N ASN A 499 -2.37 3.77 26.80
CA ASN A 499 -3.14 5.01 26.97
C ASN A 499 -3.26 5.84 25.69
N LEU A 500 -2.63 5.45 24.57
CA LEU A 500 -2.86 6.08 23.28
C LEU A 500 -4.10 5.47 22.63
N ARG A 501 -5.10 6.32 22.33
CA ARG A 501 -6.42 5.91 21.84
C ARG A 501 -6.60 6.24 20.37
N ASN A 502 -7.47 5.50 19.69
CA ASN A 502 -7.92 5.69 18.30
C ASN A 502 -6.84 5.57 17.22
N VAL A 503 -5.75 4.89 17.46
CA VAL A 503 -4.71 4.67 16.44
C VAL A 503 -5.17 3.80 15.27
N THR A 504 -6.26 3.04 15.44
CA THR A 504 -6.82 2.10 14.42
C THR A 504 -8.19 2.54 13.89
N ASP A 505 -8.53 3.81 14.03
CA ASP A 505 -9.85 4.37 13.64
C ASP A 505 -10.07 4.46 12.12
N THR A 506 -9.05 4.20 11.33
CA THR A 506 -9.13 4.19 9.86
C THR A 506 -8.66 2.86 9.27
N ALA A 507 -8.97 2.64 8.01
CA ALA A 507 -8.53 1.46 7.26
C ALA A 507 -7.00 1.38 7.09
N SER A 508 -6.31 2.51 7.20
CA SER A 508 -4.90 2.65 6.80
C SER A 508 -3.93 2.86 7.96
N HIS A 509 -4.37 2.71 9.22
CA HIS A 509 -3.55 2.79 10.43
C HIS A 509 -2.51 3.94 10.39
N SER A 510 -1.25 3.63 10.08
CA SER A 510 -0.15 4.58 10.02
C SER A 510 -0.33 5.70 8.98
N ARG A 511 -1.16 5.49 7.97
CA ARG A 511 -1.52 6.47 6.95
C ARG A 511 -2.76 7.28 7.29
N ALA A 512 -3.35 7.07 8.47
CA ALA A 512 -4.38 7.95 9.03
C ALA A 512 -3.81 9.32 9.38
N ASN A 513 -4.62 10.38 9.34
CA ASN A 513 -4.16 11.73 9.66
C ASN A 513 -3.95 12.01 11.15
N PHE A 514 -4.39 11.10 12.04
CA PHE A 514 -4.29 11.18 13.50
C PHE A 514 -5.06 12.36 14.14
N ALA A 515 -5.99 12.97 13.44
CA ALA A 515 -6.83 14.03 14.01
C ALA A 515 -7.57 13.58 15.27
N ARG A 516 -7.95 12.29 15.34
CA ARG A 516 -8.73 11.67 16.42
C ARG A 516 -7.90 10.85 17.41
N VAL A 517 -6.58 10.86 17.27
CA VAL A 517 -5.67 10.18 18.21
C VAL A 517 -5.44 11.05 19.44
N TRP A 518 -5.49 10.46 20.65
CA TRP A 518 -5.36 11.19 21.89
C TRP A 518 -4.79 10.31 23.02
N PHE A 519 -4.22 10.96 24.03
CA PHE A 519 -3.77 10.28 25.25
C PHE A 519 -4.86 10.28 26.32
N ASP A 520 -5.25 9.08 26.74
CA ASP A 520 -6.07 8.90 27.93
C ASP A 520 -5.23 9.31 29.15
N LYS A 521 -5.68 10.33 29.85
CA LYS A 521 -5.10 10.71 31.14
C LYS A 521 -5.81 9.90 32.21
N ALA A 522 -5.12 8.85 32.68
CA ALA A 522 -5.57 8.04 33.80
C ALA A 522 -5.81 8.88 35.05
#